data_67578d6842160ad6889b10c2bdc00cdf
#
_entry.id   67578d6842160ad6889b10c2bdc00cdf
#
_cell.length_a   1.000
_cell.length_b   1.000
_cell.length_c   1.000
_cell.angle_alpha   90.00
_cell.angle_beta   90.00
_cell.angle_gamma   90.00
#
_symmetry.space_group_name_H-M   'P 1'
#
loop_
_entity.id
_entity.type
_entity.pdbx_description
1 polymer ?
#
loop_
_entity_poly.entity_id
_entity_poly.type
_entity_poly.pdbx_seq_one_letter_code
_entity_poly.pdbx_strand_id
1 'polypeptide(L)'
;MIVPSEWVPVVFGDDEDHPWETMEQAQRAMHLLMRLYNEISSDLGSGGRRFSILIDRIGDRPDTLDLADDWCTGYTLGFVLREAEWKEAMEAPELQQAFLPILLTAHPKKAPEIDPIESPEKYAAILDDLPNCAVEIYEWWRKKFVASLPPPSERRAFSGTVRRVAPKVSANAPCPCGSGKKYKRCCSALRA
;
A
#
# COMPACT_ATOMS: atom_id res chain seq x y z
N MET A 1 7.49 7.31 8.97
CA MET A 1 7.50 6.65 7.64
C MET A 1 8.20 5.31 7.81
N ILE A 2 7.60 4.21 7.37
CA ILE A 2 8.20 2.87 7.45
C ILE A 2 9.12 2.73 6.23
N VAL A 3 10.36 2.34 6.45
CA VAL A 3 11.34 2.18 5.37
C VAL A 3 11.17 0.81 4.69
N PRO A 4 11.53 0.66 3.38
CA PRO A 4 11.35 -0.60 2.67
C PRO A 4 12.01 -1.81 3.34
N SER A 5 13.14 -1.63 3.99
CA SER A 5 13.83 -2.71 4.73
C SER A 5 13.03 -3.30 5.89
N GLU A 6 11.99 -2.61 6.37
CA GLU A 6 11.13 -3.08 7.46
C GLU A 6 9.91 -3.87 6.95
N TRP A 7 9.31 -3.46 5.82
CA TRP A 7 8.07 -4.07 5.35
C TRP A 7 8.26 -5.06 4.18
N VAL A 8 9.34 -4.95 3.41
CA VAL A 8 9.62 -5.88 2.31
C VAL A 8 9.72 -7.34 2.77
N PRO A 9 10.41 -7.65 3.90
CA PRO A 9 10.42 -9.02 4.42
C PRO A 9 9.03 -9.55 4.80
N VAL A 10 8.13 -8.69 5.25
CA VAL A 10 6.74 -9.09 5.58
C VAL A 10 5.97 -9.50 4.32
N VAL A 11 6.28 -8.89 3.17
CA VAL A 11 5.62 -9.21 1.89
C VAL A 11 6.15 -10.51 1.28
N PHE A 12 7.45 -10.78 1.39
CA PHE A 12 8.09 -11.90 0.71
C PHE A 12 8.42 -13.09 1.63
N GLY A 13 8.25 -12.94 2.95
CA GLY A 13 8.68 -13.94 3.93
C GLY A 13 10.17 -13.85 4.26
N ASP A 14 10.58 -14.68 5.19
CA ASP A 14 11.98 -14.78 5.63
C ASP A 14 12.85 -15.51 4.61
N ASP A 15 14.16 -15.25 4.65
CA ASP A 15 15.16 -15.60 3.63
C ASP A 15 15.28 -17.09 3.24
N GLU A 16 14.73 -18.02 4.02
CA GLU A 16 14.90 -19.46 3.76
C GLU A 16 13.95 -20.04 2.69
N ASP A 17 12.84 -19.35 2.40
CA ASP A 17 11.83 -19.80 1.44
C ASP A 17 11.63 -18.80 0.28
N HIS A 18 12.72 -18.32 -0.33
CA HIS A 18 12.60 -17.40 -1.45
C HIS A 18 11.88 -18.03 -2.63
N PRO A 19 10.76 -17.44 -3.10
CA PRO A 19 10.03 -17.94 -4.27
C PRO A 19 10.78 -17.68 -5.60
N TRP A 20 12.03 -17.19 -5.51
CA TRP A 20 12.81 -16.79 -6.68
C TRP A 20 13.86 -17.84 -7.03
N GLU A 21 13.79 -18.37 -8.22
CA GLU A 21 14.81 -19.26 -8.77
C GLU A 21 16.05 -18.49 -9.26
N THR A 22 15.89 -17.21 -9.61
CA THR A 22 16.96 -16.38 -10.15
C THR A 22 16.95 -14.97 -9.56
N MET A 23 18.13 -14.35 -9.52
CA MET A 23 18.29 -12.95 -9.12
C MET A 23 17.48 -11.99 -10.04
N GLU A 24 17.32 -12.34 -11.31
CA GLU A 24 16.52 -11.53 -12.25
C GLU A 24 15.03 -11.54 -11.88
N GLN A 25 14.51 -12.70 -11.46
CA GLN A 25 13.13 -12.81 -10.95
C GLN A 25 12.94 -11.96 -9.69
N ALA A 26 13.86 -12.04 -8.74
CA ALA A 26 13.83 -11.25 -7.51
C ALA A 26 13.85 -9.73 -7.80
N GLN A 27 14.75 -9.29 -8.69
CA GLN A 27 14.83 -7.89 -9.09
C GLN A 27 13.55 -7.41 -9.78
N ARG A 28 12.95 -8.25 -10.63
CA ARG A 28 11.70 -7.92 -11.32
C ARG A 28 10.54 -7.78 -10.33
N ALA A 29 10.42 -8.70 -9.38
CA ALA A 29 9.39 -8.65 -8.36
C ALA A 29 9.53 -7.42 -7.48
N MET A 30 10.74 -7.12 -7.01
CA MET A 30 11.03 -5.90 -6.24
C MET A 30 10.67 -4.63 -7.04
N HIS A 31 11.02 -4.61 -8.33
CA HIS A 31 10.66 -3.47 -9.19
C HIS A 31 9.15 -3.28 -9.30
N LEU A 32 8.39 -4.35 -9.48
CA LEU A 32 6.93 -4.31 -9.56
C LEU A 32 6.31 -3.87 -8.22
N LEU A 33 6.80 -4.40 -7.11
CA LEU A 33 6.36 -4.03 -5.78
C LEU A 33 6.59 -2.55 -5.48
N MET A 34 7.79 -2.04 -5.79
CA MET A 34 8.08 -0.61 -5.58
C MET A 34 7.28 0.29 -6.52
N ARG A 35 6.93 -0.18 -7.70
CA ARG A 35 6.04 0.54 -8.61
C ARG A 35 4.64 0.61 -8.02
N LEU A 36 4.08 -0.51 -7.55
CA LEU A 36 2.78 -0.56 -6.87
C LEU A 36 2.76 0.36 -5.65
N TYR A 37 3.79 0.29 -4.80
CA TYR A 37 3.92 1.18 -3.65
C TYR A 37 3.87 2.66 -4.04
N ASN A 38 4.56 3.05 -5.11
CA ASN A 38 4.58 4.43 -5.58
C ASN A 38 3.21 4.85 -6.17
N GLU A 39 2.52 3.97 -6.88
CA GLU A 39 1.17 4.20 -7.41
C GLU A 39 0.18 4.43 -6.25
N ILE A 40 0.14 3.54 -5.26
CA ILE A 40 -0.69 3.68 -4.06
C ILE A 40 -0.39 4.99 -3.33
N SER A 41 0.89 5.28 -3.10
CA SER A 41 1.31 6.50 -2.39
C SER A 41 0.92 7.77 -3.14
N SER A 42 1.00 7.76 -4.47
CA SER A 42 0.58 8.87 -5.32
C SER A 42 -0.93 9.08 -5.29
N ASP A 43 -1.70 8.00 -5.38
CA ASP A 43 -3.16 8.07 -5.40
C ASP A 43 -3.73 8.51 -4.05
N LEU A 44 -3.25 7.96 -2.96
CA LEU A 44 -3.60 8.39 -1.61
C LEU A 44 -3.18 9.85 -1.37
N GLY A 45 -1.98 10.24 -1.78
CA GLY A 45 -1.46 11.61 -1.67
C GLY A 45 -2.25 12.64 -2.46
N SER A 46 -2.93 12.23 -3.53
CA SER A 46 -3.81 13.08 -4.36
C SER A 46 -5.28 13.10 -3.90
N GLY A 47 -5.57 12.55 -2.73
CA GLY A 47 -6.90 12.51 -2.12
C GLY A 47 -7.67 11.22 -2.37
N GLY A 48 -7.00 10.15 -2.76
CA GLY A 48 -7.55 8.79 -2.83
C GLY A 48 -8.61 8.53 -3.89
N ARG A 49 -8.90 9.49 -4.79
CA ARG A 49 -10.00 9.37 -5.76
C ARG A 49 -9.86 8.22 -6.76
N ARG A 50 -8.64 7.78 -7.01
CA ARG A 50 -8.32 6.67 -7.93
C ARG A 50 -7.80 5.45 -7.18
N PHE A 51 -7.72 5.55 -5.86
CA PHE A 51 -7.29 4.43 -5.06
C PHE A 51 -8.33 3.31 -5.16
N SER A 52 -7.85 2.13 -5.47
CA SER A 52 -8.62 0.90 -5.48
C SER A 52 -7.81 -0.21 -4.83
N ILE A 53 -8.50 -1.13 -4.18
CA ILE A 53 -7.87 -2.33 -3.66
C ILE A 53 -7.69 -3.34 -4.80
N LEU A 54 -6.56 -4.05 -4.76
CA LEU A 54 -6.31 -5.14 -5.69
C LEU A 54 -7.06 -6.39 -5.21
N ILE A 55 -8.28 -6.54 -5.71
CA ILE A 55 -9.04 -7.78 -5.57
C ILE A 55 -9.07 -8.41 -6.96
N ASP A 56 -8.48 -9.59 -7.10
CA ASP A 56 -8.55 -10.32 -8.35
C ASP A 56 -9.94 -10.95 -8.47
N ARG A 57 -10.79 -10.33 -9.27
CA ARG A 57 -12.12 -10.88 -9.61
C ARG A 57 -11.93 -11.92 -10.72
N ILE A 58 -11.41 -13.08 -10.36
CA ILE A 58 -11.27 -14.21 -11.29
C ILE A 58 -12.65 -14.82 -11.55
N GLY A 59 -13.36 -14.31 -12.57
CA GLY A 59 -14.58 -14.86 -13.10
C GLY A 59 -15.81 -14.77 -12.19
N ASP A 60 -16.91 -15.40 -12.62
CA ASP A 60 -18.18 -15.49 -11.88
C ASP A 60 -18.11 -16.46 -10.68
N ARG A 61 -17.02 -16.43 -9.89
CA ARG A 61 -16.89 -17.28 -8.72
C ARG A 61 -17.69 -16.71 -7.55
N PRO A 62 -18.41 -17.54 -6.81
CA PRO A 62 -19.02 -17.14 -5.53
C PRO A 62 -18.00 -16.87 -4.43
N ASP A 63 -16.68 -17.04 -4.69
CA ASP A 63 -15.56 -17.04 -3.72
C ASP A 63 -14.81 -15.68 -3.67
N THR A 64 -15.41 -14.58 -4.13
CA THR A 64 -14.84 -13.22 -3.95
C THR A 64 -14.60 -12.85 -2.47
N LEU A 65 -15.18 -13.61 -1.56
CA LEU A 65 -14.92 -13.56 -0.11
C LEU A 65 -13.44 -13.78 0.21
N ASP A 66 -12.82 -14.77 -0.42
CA ASP A 66 -11.45 -15.19 -0.09
C ASP A 66 -10.42 -14.12 -0.49
N LEU A 67 -10.65 -13.43 -1.59
CA LEU A 67 -9.72 -12.40 -2.09
C LEU A 67 -9.73 -11.12 -1.26
N ALA A 68 -10.88 -10.74 -0.74
CA ALA A 68 -10.97 -9.60 0.18
C ALA A 68 -10.39 -9.93 1.55
N ASP A 69 -10.52 -11.17 1.99
CA ASP A 69 -9.91 -11.68 3.22
C ASP A 69 -8.38 -11.55 3.15
N ASP A 70 -7.77 -11.96 2.05
CA ASP A 70 -6.33 -11.84 1.83
C ASP A 70 -5.86 -10.38 1.85
N TRP A 71 -6.59 -9.47 1.18
CA TRP A 71 -6.26 -8.06 1.21
C TRP A 71 -6.40 -7.45 2.61
N CYS A 72 -7.49 -7.73 3.29
CA CYS A 72 -7.75 -7.25 4.65
C CYS A 72 -6.75 -7.82 5.66
N THR A 73 -6.39 -9.09 5.52
CA THR A 73 -5.36 -9.75 6.32
C THR A 73 -4.00 -9.08 6.11
N GLY A 74 -3.61 -8.84 4.85
CA GLY A 74 -2.38 -8.11 4.53
C GLY A 74 -2.37 -6.69 5.09
N TYR A 75 -3.51 -5.99 5.04
CA TYR A 75 -3.63 -4.65 5.62
C TYR A 75 -3.43 -4.68 7.15
N THR A 76 -4.04 -5.64 7.84
CA THR A 76 -3.88 -5.79 9.31
C THR A 76 -2.49 -6.25 9.73
N LEU A 77 -1.79 -7.05 8.92
CA LEU A 77 -0.38 -7.38 9.15
C LEU A 77 0.52 -6.13 9.15
N GLY A 78 0.15 -5.12 8.37
CA GLY A 78 0.83 -3.83 8.40
C GLY A 78 0.78 -3.13 9.76
N PHE A 79 -0.21 -3.41 10.62
CA PHE A 79 -0.32 -2.83 11.97
C PHE A 79 0.82 -3.31 12.88
N VAL A 80 1.26 -4.55 12.72
CA VAL A 80 2.33 -5.15 13.53
C VAL A 80 3.64 -4.37 13.38
N LEU A 81 3.87 -3.77 12.22
CA LEU A 81 5.09 -2.98 11.96
C LEU A 81 5.20 -1.72 12.83
N ARG A 82 4.09 -1.21 13.35
CA ARG A 82 4.00 0.00 14.18
C ARG A 82 2.85 -0.11 15.19
N GLU A 83 2.83 -1.21 15.96
CA GLU A 83 1.71 -1.58 16.83
C GLU A 83 1.28 -0.44 17.77
N ALA A 84 2.24 0.23 18.42
CA ALA A 84 1.95 1.31 19.37
C ALA A 84 1.25 2.51 18.69
N GLU A 85 1.66 2.84 17.48
CA GLU A 85 1.06 3.94 16.69
C GLU A 85 -0.34 3.53 16.21
N TRP A 86 -0.51 2.31 15.72
CA TRP A 86 -1.80 1.79 15.27
C TRP A 86 -2.81 1.64 16.40
N LYS A 87 -2.37 1.32 17.62
CA LYS A 87 -3.24 1.28 18.80
C LYS A 87 -3.97 2.61 18.99
N GLU A 88 -3.26 3.73 18.87
CA GLU A 88 -3.86 5.06 18.96
C GLU A 88 -4.92 5.30 17.87
N ALA A 89 -4.66 4.87 16.63
CA ALA A 89 -5.62 4.99 15.55
C ALA A 89 -6.84 4.09 15.76
N MET A 90 -6.66 2.88 16.25
CA MET A 90 -7.74 1.93 16.54
C MET A 90 -8.61 2.37 17.71
N GLU A 91 -8.08 3.13 18.65
CA GLU A 91 -8.82 3.72 19.78
C GLU A 91 -9.53 5.03 19.39
N ALA A 92 -9.24 5.62 18.23
CA ALA A 92 -9.87 6.84 17.75
C ALA A 92 -11.34 6.61 17.38
N PRO A 93 -12.31 7.27 18.07
CA PRO A 93 -13.74 7.03 17.82
C PRO A 93 -14.17 7.29 16.37
N GLU A 94 -13.53 8.28 15.73
CA GLU A 94 -13.81 8.67 14.35
C GLU A 94 -13.38 7.62 13.33
N LEU A 95 -12.45 6.70 13.66
CA LEU A 95 -11.96 5.66 12.76
C LEU A 95 -12.62 4.29 12.97
N GLN A 96 -13.40 4.11 14.00
CA GLN A 96 -14.02 2.81 14.29
C GLN A 96 -14.84 2.27 13.13
N GLN A 97 -15.58 3.15 12.45
CA GLN A 97 -16.38 2.78 11.28
C GLN A 97 -15.51 2.35 10.09
N ALA A 98 -14.35 2.96 9.91
CA ALA A 98 -13.42 2.61 8.84
C ALA A 98 -12.64 1.31 9.13
N PHE A 99 -12.31 1.04 10.40
CA PHE A 99 -11.63 -0.19 10.76
C PHE A 99 -12.53 -1.42 10.74
N LEU A 100 -13.80 -1.26 11.11
CA LEU A 100 -14.71 -2.39 11.30
C LEU A 100 -14.82 -3.29 10.04
N PRO A 101 -15.09 -2.79 8.83
CA PRO A 101 -15.15 -3.63 7.63
C PRO A 101 -13.86 -4.41 7.36
N ILE A 102 -12.70 -3.76 7.56
CA ILE A 102 -11.38 -4.38 7.33
C ILE A 102 -11.14 -5.51 8.32
N LEU A 103 -11.38 -5.26 9.62
CA LEU A 103 -11.14 -6.25 10.68
C LEU A 103 -12.10 -7.44 10.60
N LEU A 104 -13.37 -7.21 10.26
CA LEU A 104 -14.37 -8.25 10.06
C LEU A 104 -14.01 -9.17 8.91
N THR A 105 -13.55 -8.59 7.80
CA THR A 105 -13.17 -9.34 6.62
C THR A 105 -11.84 -10.07 6.79
N ALA A 106 -10.86 -9.48 7.49
CA ALA A 106 -9.57 -10.12 7.77
C ALA A 106 -9.68 -11.38 8.67
N HIS A 107 -10.65 -11.40 9.59
CA HIS A 107 -10.74 -12.45 10.60
C HIS A 107 -12.16 -12.95 10.84
N PRO A 108 -12.86 -13.44 9.81
CA PRO A 108 -14.27 -13.82 9.92
C PRO A 108 -14.53 -14.91 10.98
N LYS A 109 -13.52 -15.76 11.25
CA LYS A 109 -13.61 -16.86 12.23
C LYS A 109 -13.29 -16.45 13.68
N LYS A 110 -12.71 -15.27 13.89
CA LYS A 110 -12.28 -14.79 15.23
C LYS A 110 -13.23 -13.77 15.84
N ALA A 111 -14.28 -13.39 15.15
CA ALA A 111 -15.30 -12.47 15.61
C ALA A 111 -16.65 -13.18 15.84
N PRO A 112 -16.75 -14.15 16.76
CA PRO A 112 -17.98 -14.94 16.96
C PRO A 112 -19.13 -14.12 17.54
N GLU A 113 -18.88 -12.92 18.05
CA GLU A 113 -19.89 -12.02 18.60
C GLU A 113 -20.47 -11.05 17.55
N ILE A 114 -19.95 -11.06 16.35
CA ILE A 114 -20.43 -10.23 15.26
C ILE A 114 -21.15 -11.16 14.30
N ASP A 115 -22.42 -10.86 14.05
CA ASP A 115 -23.23 -11.63 13.11
C ASP A 115 -22.47 -11.85 11.81
N PRO A 116 -22.29 -13.10 11.38
CA PRO A 116 -21.63 -13.37 10.12
C PRO A 116 -22.32 -12.58 9.00
N ILE A 117 -21.56 -12.15 8.02
CA ILE A 117 -22.12 -11.38 6.89
C ILE A 117 -23.07 -12.34 6.16
N GLU A 118 -24.34 -12.33 6.57
CA GLU A 118 -25.32 -13.34 6.22
C GLU A 118 -25.84 -13.22 4.79
N SER A 119 -25.59 -12.06 4.13
CA SER A 119 -26.09 -11.88 2.77
C SER A 119 -25.00 -11.44 1.79
N PRO A 120 -25.02 -11.98 0.55
CA PRO A 120 -24.11 -11.56 -0.50
C PRO A 120 -24.17 -10.06 -0.78
N GLU A 121 -25.34 -9.43 -0.61
CA GLU A 121 -25.52 -8.00 -0.83
C GLU A 121 -24.80 -7.15 0.22
N LYS A 122 -24.89 -7.55 1.50
CA LYS A 122 -24.16 -6.88 2.59
C LYS A 122 -22.66 -7.01 2.37
N TYR A 123 -22.21 -8.18 1.94
CA TYR A 123 -20.80 -8.40 1.64
C TYR A 123 -20.30 -7.54 0.47
N ALA A 124 -21.07 -7.49 -0.61
CA ALA A 124 -20.75 -6.63 -1.76
C ALA A 124 -20.64 -5.15 -1.32
N ALA A 125 -21.55 -4.68 -0.46
CA ALA A 125 -21.49 -3.32 0.07
C ALA A 125 -20.22 -3.07 0.89
N ILE A 126 -19.77 -4.05 1.68
CA ILE A 126 -18.50 -3.96 2.43
C ILE A 126 -17.32 -3.88 1.46
N LEU A 127 -17.29 -4.73 0.44
CA LEU A 127 -16.22 -4.74 -0.57
C LEU A 127 -16.11 -3.40 -1.30
N ASP A 128 -17.24 -2.80 -1.65
CA ASP A 128 -17.28 -1.52 -2.34
C ASP A 128 -16.79 -0.36 -1.45
N ASP A 129 -16.90 -0.51 -0.13
CA ASP A 129 -16.51 0.53 0.83
C ASP A 129 -15.06 0.38 1.35
N LEU A 130 -14.43 -0.79 1.23
CA LEU A 130 -13.06 -1.01 1.69
C LEU A 130 -12.04 0.03 1.19
N PRO A 131 -12.08 0.47 -0.09
CA PRO A 131 -11.18 1.54 -0.55
C PRO A 131 -11.39 2.85 0.20
N ASN A 132 -12.64 3.22 0.50
CA ASN A 132 -12.97 4.43 1.25
C ASN A 132 -12.46 4.33 2.68
N CYS A 133 -12.63 3.18 3.33
CA CYS A 133 -12.09 2.91 4.66
C CYS A 133 -10.57 3.13 4.72
N ALA A 134 -9.84 2.58 3.77
CA ALA A 134 -8.39 2.75 3.69
C ALA A 134 -7.98 4.21 3.46
N VAL A 135 -8.70 4.94 2.62
CA VAL A 135 -8.48 6.38 2.36
C VAL A 135 -8.76 7.20 3.62
N GLU A 136 -9.83 6.92 4.36
CA GLU A 136 -10.19 7.62 5.59
C GLU A 136 -9.11 7.44 6.67
N ILE A 137 -8.62 6.22 6.87
CA ILE A 137 -7.54 5.91 7.79
C ILE A 137 -6.25 6.64 7.37
N TYR A 138 -5.92 6.63 6.07
CA TYR A 138 -4.76 7.36 5.54
C TYR A 138 -4.86 8.87 5.78
N GLU A 139 -6.03 9.48 5.52
CA GLU A 139 -6.24 10.92 5.70
C GLU A 139 -6.14 11.33 7.18
N TRP A 140 -6.59 10.49 8.11
CA TRP A 140 -6.41 10.71 9.54
C TRP A 140 -4.92 10.78 9.91
N TRP A 141 -4.13 9.80 9.45
CA TRP A 141 -2.69 9.79 9.66
C TRP A 141 -2.01 10.99 9.00
N ARG A 142 -2.41 11.34 7.81
CA ARG A 142 -1.88 12.49 7.08
C ARG A 142 -2.12 13.79 7.84
N LYS A 143 -3.33 14.00 8.34
CA LYS A 143 -3.68 15.18 9.16
C LYS A 143 -2.82 15.24 10.41
N LYS A 144 -2.69 14.13 11.11
CA LYS A 144 -1.87 14.02 12.32
C LYS A 144 -0.39 14.31 12.05
N PHE A 145 0.15 13.73 10.98
CA PHE A 145 1.52 13.99 10.55
C PHE A 145 1.74 15.46 10.20
N VAL A 146 0.84 16.07 9.44
CA VAL A 146 0.93 17.49 9.09
C VAL A 146 0.87 18.38 10.33
N ALA A 147 0.02 18.05 11.30
CA ALA A 147 -0.09 18.77 12.56
C ALA A 147 1.18 18.67 13.43
N SER A 148 1.92 17.57 13.33
CA SER A 148 3.19 17.36 14.04
C SER A 148 4.39 18.10 13.41
N LEU A 149 4.24 18.59 12.19
CA LEU A 149 5.31 19.32 11.50
C LEU A 149 5.48 20.73 12.10
N PRO A 150 6.71 21.23 12.22
CA PRO A 150 6.95 22.62 12.62
C PRO A 150 6.28 23.58 11.63
N PRO A 151 5.90 24.79 12.08
CA PRO A 151 5.27 25.78 11.23
C PRO A 151 6.14 26.07 9.99
N PRO A 152 5.54 26.47 8.86
CA PRO A 152 6.26 26.70 7.61
C PRO A 152 7.45 27.64 7.73
N SER A 153 7.37 28.61 8.66
CA SER A 153 8.46 29.56 8.97
C SER A 153 9.68 28.89 9.60
N GLU A 154 9.52 27.76 10.29
CA GLU A 154 10.59 27.03 10.96
C GLU A 154 11.09 25.85 10.14
N ARG A 155 10.34 25.46 9.10
CA ARG A 155 10.81 24.44 8.17
C ARG A 155 12.00 25.01 7.42
N ARG A 156 13.21 24.58 7.80
CA ARG A 156 14.39 24.90 7.00
C ARG A 156 14.08 24.49 5.55
N ALA A 157 14.03 25.48 4.67
CA ALA A 157 14.05 25.19 3.24
C ALA A 157 15.24 24.26 3.02
N PHE A 158 14.98 23.04 2.58
CA PHE A 158 16.03 22.12 2.16
C PHE A 158 16.60 22.69 0.87
N SER A 159 17.43 23.75 1.03
CA SER A 159 18.14 24.40 -0.08
C SER A 159 19.38 23.60 -0.51
N GLY A 160 19.52 22.41 0.03
CA GLY A 160 20.53 21.46 -0.41
C GLY A 160 20.10 20.84 -1.73
N THR A 161 20.77 21.18 -2.81
CA THR A 161 20.73 20.37 -4.02
C THR A 161 21.02 18.93 -3.64
N VAL A 162 19.99 18.05 -3.69
CA VAL A 162 20.17 16.62 -3.48
C VAL A 162 21.19 16.15 -4.53
N ARG A 163 22.44 15.97 -4.10
CA ARG A 163 23.48 15.46 -4.98
C ARG A 163 23.09 14.04 -5.34
N ARG A 164 22.68 13.83 -6.58
CA ARG A 164 22.34 12.50 -7.07
C ARG A 164 23.55 11.58 -6.91
N VAL A 165 23.39 10.52 -6.17
CA VAL A 165 24.42 9.50 -5.96
C VAL A 165 24.68 8.72 -7.26
N ALA A 166 23.69 8.62 -8.14
CA ALA A 166 23.80 7.96 -9.43
C ALA A 166 23.90 8.97 -10.59
N PRO A 167 24.73 8.70 -11.61
CA PRO A 167 24.84 9.55 -12.78
C PRO A 167 23.50 9.65 -13.52
N LYS A 168 23.21 10.83 -14.06
CA LYS A 168 22.00 11.07 -14.82
C LYS A 168 22.01 10.21 -16.08
N VAL A 169 21.05 9.30 -16.20
CA VAL A 169 20.90 8.49 -17.43
C VAL A 169 20.51 9.41 -18.57
N SER A 170 21.29 9.40 -19.66
CA SER A 170 20.97 10.17 -20.86
C SER A 170 19.63 9.68 -21.46
N ALA A 171 18.82 10.61 -21.96
CA ALA A 171 17.53 10.29 -22.59
C ALA A 171 17.65 9.26 -23.73
N ASN A 172 18.79 9.21 -24.40
CA ASN A 172 19.06 8.30 -25.52
C ASN A 172 19.85 7.04 -25.13
N ALA A 173 20.33 6.95 -23.89
CA ALA A 173 21.02 5.74 -23.40
C ALA A 173 20.07 4.54 -23.31
N PRO A 174 20.58 3.30 -23.35
CA PRO A 174 19.81 2.11 -23.05
C PRO A 174 19.16 2.25 -21.66
N CYS A 175 17.90 1.83 -21.55
CA CYS A 175 17.21 1.93 -20.26
C CYS A 175 17.82 0.97 -19.23
N PRO A 176 18.14 1.43 -18.01
CA PRO A 176 18.70 0.60 -16.96
C PRO A 176 17.80 -0.57 -16.55
N CYS A 177 16.51 -0.55 -16.92
CA CYS A 177 15.58 -1.65 -16.63
C CYS A 177 15.80 -2.90 -17.52
N GLY A 178 16.78 -2.91 -18.41
CA GLY A 178 17.09 -4.05 -19.28
C GLY A 178 16.14 -4.24 -20.47
N SER A 179 15.18 -3.34 -20.69
CA SER A 179 14.18 -3.46 -21.79
C SER A 179 14.74 -3.31 -23.20
N GLY A 180 16.01 -2.99 -23.38
CA GLY A 180 16.64 -2.68 -24.66
C GLY A 180 16.16 -1.37 -25.31
N LYS A 181 15.17 -0.70 -24.76
CA LYS A 181 14.64 0.57 -25.27
C LYS A 181 15.47 1.76 -24.77
N LYS A 182 15.43 2.87 -25.51
CA LYS A 182 16.03 4.15 -25.04
C LYS A 182 15.30 4.64 -23.80
N TYR A 183 16.02 5.19 -22.81
CA TYR A 183 15.50 5.65 -21.52
C TYR A 183 14.26 6.56 -21.67
N LYS A 184 14.28 7.52 -22.61
CA LYS A 184 13.15 8.42 -22.91
C LYS A 184 11.88 7.73 -23.41
N ARG A 185 12.00 6.51 -23.98
CA ARG A 185 10.88 5.71 -24.49
C ARG A 185 10.53 4.52 -23.57
N CYS A 186 11.04 4.55 -22.35
CA CYS A 186 10.83 3.51 -21.35
C CYS A 186 10.55 4.15 -19.98
N CYS A 187 11.41 3.99 -19.00
CA CYS A 187 11.19 4.45 -17.63
C CYS A 187 11.09 5.99 -17.48
N SER A 188 11.62 6.78 -18.42
CA SER A 188 11.45 8.23 -18.42
C SER A 188 10.04 8.67 -18.86
N ALA A 189 9.40 7.91 -19.75
CA ALA A 189 8.04 8.22 -20.21
C ALA A 189 6.97 7.91 -19.16
N LEU A 190 7.30 7.11 -18.14
CA LEU A 190 6.43 6.77 -17.00
C LEU A 190 6.52 7.81 -15.87
N ARG A 191 7.37 8.82 -16.00
CA ARG A 191 7.57 9.90 -15.02
C ARG A 191 6.99 11.25 -15.47
N ALA A 192 6.39 11.30 -16.63
CA ALA A 192 5.64 12.44 -17.18
C ALA A 192 4.15 12.19 -17.02
#